data_62f0f7eed3be8f99ad857b45d7e60944
#
_entry.id   62f0f7eed3be8f99ad857b45d7e60944
#
_cell.length_a   1.000
_cell.length_b   1.000
_cell.length_c   1.000
_cell.angle_alpha   90.00
_cell.angle_beta   90.00
_cell.angle_gamma   90.00
#
_symmetry.space_group_name_H-M   'P 1'
#
loop_
_entity.id
_entity.type
_entity.pdbx_description
1 polymer ?
#
loop_
_entity_poly.entity_id
_entity_poly.type
_entity_poly.pdbx_seq_one_letter_code
_entity_poly.pdbx_strand_id
1 'polypeptide(L)'
;MVDPPARRTRLRDPFLSMSNVLEEIVARKRVEVEKARARTPLESIKARIKELGRPRNFFRAVVADREPRTFRVIAEVKRKSPSAGVIRDDFDPADIAERYHSAGAAAISCLTDEHYFGGDLSYIHRIKDRVPIPVLRKDFIVDEYQVWEARAAGADAILLIAECLSEGAVIDLQILATELGMTTLVEAHSVENLYRVVNHVGFPHAGYSLLGINTRDLSTMTTDLSHTFRMLELVEDPRVLV
;
A
#
# COMPACT_ATOMS: atom_id res chain seq x y z
N MET A 1 -27.76 -49.35 -21.27
CA MET A 1 -26.74 -48.73 -20.43
C MET A 1 -26.36 -47.45 -21.12
N VAL A 2 -26.83 -46.32 -20.59
CA VAL A 2 -26.63 -44.98 -21.20
C VAL A 2 -25.61 -44.28 -20.32
N ASP A 3 -24.47 -43.88 -20.92
CA ASP A 3 -23.43 -43.14 -20.19
C ASP A 3 -23.92 -41.78 -19.69
N PRO A 4 -23.53 -41.34 -18.50
CA PRO A 4 -23.89 -40.03 -18.00
C PRO A 4 -23.06 -38.92 -18.73
N PRO A 5 -23.64 -37.74 -18.94
CA PRO A 5 -22.98 -36.67 -19.66
C PRO A 5 -21.78 -36.13 -18.87
N ALA A 6 -20.68 -35.98 -19.59
CA ALA A 6 -19.42 -35.40 -19.08
C ALA A 6 -19.67 -34.01 -18.45
N ARG A 7 -19.17 -33.83 -17.23
CA ARG A 7 -19.14 -32.53 -16.55
C ARG A 7 -18.30 -31.56 -17.39
N ARG A 8 -18.94 -30.56 -17.98
CA ARG A 8 -18.28 -29.42 -18.60
C ARG A 8 -17.57 -28.64 -17.48
N THR A 9 -16.26 -28.77 -17.43
CA THR A 9 -15.39 -27.84 -16.71
C THR A 9 -15.67 -26.44 -17.28
N ARG A 10 -16.25 -25.54 -16.49
CA ARG A 10 -16.34 -24.13 -16.86
C ARG A 10 -14.92 -23.61 -16.96
N LEU A 11 -14.45 -23.45 -18.18
CA LEU A 11 -13.27 -22.63 -18.47
C LEU A 11 -13.60 -21.23 -17.92
N ARG A 12 -12.79 -20.74 -16.97
CA ARG A 12 -12.86 -19.35 -16.52
C ARG A 12 -12.59 -18.49 -17.74
N ASP A 13 -13.54 -17.63 -18.03
CA ASP A 13 -13.47 -16.67 -19.13
C ASP A 13 -12.24 -15.77 -18.88
N PRO A 14 -11.21 -15.75 -19.74
CA PRO A 14 -10.02 -14.94 -19.55
C PRO A 14 -10.28 -13.43 -19.71
N PHE A 15 -11.51 -13.03 -20.07
CA PHE A 15 -11.94 -11.64 -20.26
C PHE A 15 -12.78 -11.06 -19.11
N LEU A 16 -12.81 -11.68 -17.94
CA LEU A 16 -13.25 -10.97 -16.74
C LEU A 16 -12.24 -9.85 -16.47
N SER A 17 -12.61 -8.63 -16.89
CA SER A 17 -11.75 -7.44 -16.81
C SER A 17 -11.26 -7.25 -15.38
N MET A 18 -10.04 -6.85 -15.21
CA MET A 18 -9.40 -6.61 -13.90
C MET A 18 -10.05 -5.47 -13.10
N SER A 19 -10.87 -4.61 -13.72
CA SER A 19 -11.82 -3.75 -12.99
C SER A 19 -12.63 -4.57 -11.98
N ASN A 20 -13.04 -5.78 -12.32
CA ASN A 20 -13.78 -6.66 -11.43
C ASN A 20 -12.96 -7.15 -10.22
N VAL A 21 -11.64 -7.41 -10.39
CA VAL A 21 -10.81 -7.90 -9.27
C VAL A 21 -10.55 -6.79 -8.27
N LEU A 22 -10.22 -5.59 -8.73
CA LEU A 22 -9.99 -4.45 -7.85
C LEU A 22 -11.28 -4.03 -7.14
N GLU A 23 -12.40 -4.01 -7.85
CA GLU A 23 -13.74 -3.75 -7.30
C GLU A 23 -14.11 -4.80 -6.24
N GLU A 24 -13.83 -6.09 -6.49
CA GLU A 24 -14.03 -7.16 -5.52
C GLU A 24 -13.19 -6.94 -4.26
N ILE A 25 -11.90 -6.59 -4.42
CA ILE A 25 -11.00 -6.28 -3.31
C ILE A 25 -11.55 -5.11 -2.48
N VAL A 26 -11.94 -4.02 -3.13
CA VAL A 26 -12.49 -2.83 -2.49
C VAL A 26 -13.80 -3.14 -1.75
N ALA A 27 -14.72 -3.87 -2.40
CA ALA A 27 -15.98 -4.28 -1.77
C ALA A 27 -15.74 -5.14 -0.53
N ARG A 28 -14.82 -6.09 -0.61
CA ARG A 28 -14.42 -6.93 0.52
C ARG A 28 -13.79 -6.08 1.65
N LYS A 29 -12.90 -5.15 1.29
CA LYS A 29 -12.24 -4.29 2.26
C LYS A 29 -13.22 -3.42 3.04
N ARG A 30 -14.28 -2.91 2.40
CA ARG A 30 -15.35 -2.21 3.08
C ARG A 30 -16.05 -3.09 4.14
N VAL A 31 -16.31 -4.34 3.82
CA VAL A 31 -16.88 -5.31 4.79
C VAL A 31 -15.91 -5.60 5.93
N GLU A 32 -14.61 -5.69 5.65
CA GLU A 32 -13.58 -5.88 6.69
C GLU A 32 -13.50 -4.69 7.63
N VAL A 33 -13.56 -3.46 7.09
CA VAL A 33 -13.60 -2.22 7.88
C VAL A 33 -14.81 -2.16 8.79
N GLU A 34 -16.01 -2.49 8.31
CA GLU A 34 -17.22 -2.53 9.15
C GLU A 34 -17.10 -3.53 10.30
N LYS A 35 -16.54 -4.71 10.03
CA LYS A 35 -16.27 -5.71 11.08
C LYS A 35 -15.23 -5.23 12.08
N ALA A 36 -14.17 -4.60 11.62
CA ALA A 36 -13.11 -4.05 12.45
C ALA A 36 -13.67 -2.93 13.36
N ARG A 37 -14.48 -2.04 12.80
CA ARG A 37 -15.15 -0.93 13.51
C ARG A 37 -16.09 -1.45 14.60
N ALA A 38 -16.84 -2.51 14.32
CA ALA A 38 -17.71 -3.15 15.30
C ALA A 38 -16.93 -3.82 16.46
N ARG A 39 -15.76 -4.39 16.14
CA ARG A 39 -14.90 -5.05 17.14
C ARG A 39 -14.11 -4.06 17.98
N THR A 40 -13.60 -2.99 17.36
CA THR A 40 -12.76 -1.99 18.02
C THR A 40 -13.28 -0.59 17.68
N PRO A 41 -14.04 0.05 18.58
CA PRO A 41 -14.55 1.39 18.36
C PRO A 41 -13.44 2.40 18.08
N LEU A 42 -13.69 3.38 17.21
CA LEU A 42 -12.70 4.39 16.80
C LEU A 42 -12.11 5.14 18.01
N GLU A 43 -12.91 5.44 19.01
CA GLU A 43 -12.45 6.13 20.22
C GLU A 43 -11.39 5.32 21.00
N SER A 44 -11.49 4.00 20.99
CA SER A 44 -10.48 3.13 21.59
C SER A 44 -9.16 3.18 20.82
N ILE A 45 -9.23 3.27 19.48
CA ILE A 45 -8.05 3.45 18.62
C ILE A 45 -7.39 4.79 18.90
N LYS A 46 -8.18 5.88 18.93
CA LYS A 46 -7.71 7.24 19.22
C LYS A 46 -7.04 7.33 20.61
N ALA A 47 -7.60 6.66 21.60
CA ALA A 47 -7.00 6.61 22.94
C ALA A 47 -5.61 5.96 22.93
N ARG A 48 -5.45 4.83 22.23
CA ARG A 48 -4.14 4.16 22.08
C ARG A 48 -3.12 5.03 21.37
N ILE A 49 -3.50 5.80 20.38
CA ILE A 49 -2.59 6.66 19.63
C ILE A 49 -1.96 7.74 20.52
N LYS A 50 -2.69 8.23 21.54
CA LYS A 50 -2.18 9.24 22.48
C LYS A 50 -0.97 8.76 23.28
N GLU A 51 -0.82 7.44 23.45
CA GLU A 51 0.30 6.81 24.17
C GLU A 51 1.50 6.53 23.25
N LEU A 52 1.31 6.64 21.93
CA LEU A 52 2.35 6.36 20.95
C LEU A 52 3.21 7.61 20.70
N GLY A 53 4.51 7.41 20.56
CA GLY A 53 5.43 8.42 20.06
C GLY A 53 5.09 8.87 18.63
N ARG A 54 5.78 9.88 18.12
CA ARG A 54 5.61 10.34 16.75
C ARG A 54 6.02 9.24 15.75
N PRO A 55 5.37 9.16 14.56
CA PRO A 55 5.83 8.32 13.48
C PRO A 55 7.28 8.66 13.10
N ARG A 56 8.03 7.67 12.64
CA ARG A 56 9.32 7.89 11.96
C ARG A 56 9.07 8.62 10.65
N ASN A 57 9.96 9.53 10.28
CA ASN A 57 9.76 10.31 9.05
C ASN A 57 10.06 9.47 7.80
N PHE A 58 9.00 8.86 7.23
CA PHE A 58 9.10 8.04 6.03
C PHE A 58 9.54 8.87 4.82
N PHE A 59 8.97 10.06 4.65
CA PHE A 59 9.33 10.97 3.55
C PHE A 59 10.84 11.24 3.54
N ARG A 60 11.38 11.67 4.68
CA ARG A 60 12.81 11.97 4.77
C ARG A 60 13.68 10.74 4.51
N ALA A 61 13.25 9.55 4.92
CA ALA A 61 14.00 8.33 4.71
C ALA A 61 14.14 7.97 3.22
N VAL A 62 13.10 8.22 2.41
CA VAL A 62 13.09 7.83 0.99
C VAL A 62 13.50 8.97 0.03
N VAL A 63 13.33 10.24 0.46
CA VAL A 63 13.65 11.43 -0.37
C VAL A 63 14.99 12.05 0.02
N ALA A 64 15.69 11.53 1.04
CA ALA A 64 16.87 12.15 1.62
C ALA A 64 17.92 12.62 0.62
N ASP A 65 18.71 13.60 1.08
CA ASP A 65 19.74 14.41 0.44
C ASP A 65 20.35 13.78 -0.82
N ARG A 66 20.06 14.41 -1.95
CA ARG A 66 20.32 13.85 -3.27
C ARG A 66 21.73 14.14 -3.71
N GLU A 67 22.62 13.25 -3.37
CA GLU A 67 23.73 13.02 -4.29
C GLU A 67 23.16 12.41 -5.58
N PRO A 68 23.47 12.98 -6.76
CA PRO A 68 23.05 12.39 -8.03
C PRO A 68 23.49 10.92 -8.07
N ARG A 69 22.55 9.98 -8.27
CA ARG A 69 22.77 8.53 -8.41
C ARG A 69 22.65 7.67 -7.14
N THR A 70 22.18 8.17 -6.01
CA THR A 70 21.81 7.30 -4.90
C THR A 70 20.33 6.90 -4.99
N PHE A 71 20.08 5.62 -5.16
CA PHE A 71 18.73 5.06 -5.06
C PHE A 71 18.42 4.75 -3.60
N ARG A 72 17.18 5.05 -3.19
CA ARG A 72 16.65 4.61 -1.91
C ARG A 72 15.69 3.45 -2.16
N VAL A 73 15.83 2.39 -1.38
CA VAL A 73 15.02 1.18 -1.55
C VAL A 73 13.97 1.10 -0.45
N ILE A 74 12.71 0.98 -0.86
CA ILE A 74 11.62 0.55 0.01
C ILE A 74 11.48 -0.95 -0.20
N ALA A 75 11.84 -1.76 0.79
CA ALA A 75 11.83 -3.20 0.69
C ALA A 75 10.49 -3.78 1.14
N GLU A 76 9.89 -4.67 0.32
CA GLU A 76 8.56 -5.21 0.58
C GLU A 76 8.60 -6.54 1.34
N VAL A 77 7.89 -6.59 2.47
CA VAL A 77 7.65 -7.80 3.28
C VAL A 77 6.28 -8.37 2.90
N LYS A 78 6.29 -9.48 2.18
CA LYS A 78 5.11 -10.14 1.62
C LYS A 78 5.17 -11.67 1.76
N ARG A 79 4.12 -12.28 2.32
CA ARG A 79 4.03 -13.73 2.50
C ARG A 79 3.56 -14.46 1.26
N LYS A 80 2.49 -13.95 0.62
CA LYS A 80 1.89 -14.50 -0.60
C LYS A 80 1.42 -13.41 -1.54
N SER A 81 1.11 -13.76 -2.77
CA SER A 81 0.41 -12.88 -3.70
C SER A 81 -0.60 -13.66 -4.54
N PRO A 82 -1.64 -13.02 -5.10
CA PRO A 82 -2.61 -13.68 -5.96
C PRO A 82 -2.00 -14.38 -7.17
N SER A 83 -0.90 -13.83 -7.71
CA SER A 83 -0.23 -14.35 -8.91
C SER A 83 0.80 -15.45 -8.61
N ALA A 84 1.49 -15.43 -7.45
CA ALA A 84 2.59 -16.35 -7.13
C ALA A 84 2.23 -17.37 -6.05
N GLY A 85 1.05 -17.25 -5.41
CA GLY A 85 0.71 -18.07 -4.25
C GLY A 85 1.58 -17.76 -3.04
N VAL A 86 1.89 -18.75 -2.22
CA VAL A 86 2.79 -18.61 -1.07
C VAL A 86 4.23 -18.45 -1.58
N ILE A 87 4.89 -17.36 -1.16
CA ILE A 87 6.27 -17.02 -1.55
C ILE A 87 7.27 -17.63 -0.56
N ARG A 88 6.89 -17.66 0.73
CA ARG A 88 7.72 -18.23 1.80
C ARG A 88 6.86 -18.97 2.80
N ASP A 89 7.24 -20.21 3.10
CA ASP A 89 6.61 -21.03 4.13
C ASP A 89 7.11 -20.62 5.53
N ASP A 90 8.41 -20.35 5.66
CA ASP A 90 9.11 -19.89 6.88
C ASP A 90 9.03 -18.36 7.04
N PHE A 91 7.83 -17.80 6.93
CA PHE A 91 7.64 -16.34 6.94
C PHE A 91 7.70 -15.78 8.36
N ASP A 92 8.75 -15.00 8.66
CA ASP A 92 8.82 -14.09 9.80
C ASP A 92 9.05 -12.65 9.31
N PRO A 93 8.07 -11.73 9.51
CA PRO A 93 8.18 -10.36 9.01
C PRO A 93 9.30 -9.57 9.66
N ALA A 94 9.63 -9.83 10.92
CA ALA A 94 10.68 -9.13 11.66
C ALA A 94 12.08 -9.53 11.18
N ASP A 95 12.31 -10.83 10.99
CA ASP A 95 13.58 -11.35 10.47
C ASP A 95 13.84 -10.90 9.03
N ILE A 96 12.79 -10.88 8.19
CA ILE A 96 12.88 -10.38 6.81
C ILE A 96 13.23 -8.89 6.82
N ALA A 97 12.58 -8.09 7.66
CA ALA A 97 12.83 -6.66 7.77
C ALA A 97 14.25 -6.37 8.26
N GLU A 98 14.78 -7.16 9.20
CA GLU A 98 16.16 -7.03 9.68
C GLU A 98 17.17 -7.28 8.57
N ARG A 99 16.96 -8.32 7.75
CA ARG A 99 17.82 -8.61 6.58
C ARG A 99 17.78 -7.46 5.57
N TYR A 100 16.60 -6.91 5.29
CA TYR A 100 16.45 -5.77 4.39
C TYR A 100 17.12 -4.51 4.95
N HIS A 101 16.97 -4.23 6.25
CA HIS A 101 17.66 -3.13 6.90
C HIS A 101 19.18 -3.29 6.83
N SER A 102 19.70 -4.49 7.13
CA SER A 102 21.13 -4.80 7.05
C SER A 102 21.69 -4.69 5.63
N ALA A 103 20.84 -4.91 4.61
CA ALA A 103 21.17 -4.71 3.20
C ALA A 103 21.05 -3.26 2.73
N GLY A 104 20.68 -2.31 3.63
CA GLY A 104 20.63 -0.89 3.31
C GLY A 104 19.27 -0.37 2.84
N ALA A 105 18.16 -1.10 3.08
CA ALA A 105 16.83 -0.59 2.81
C ALA A 105 16.56 0.69 3.62
N ALA A 106 15.99 1.70 2.96
CA ALA A 106 15.65 2.98 3.59
C ALA A 106 14.33 2.92 4.36
N ALA A 107 13.42 2.06 3.93
CA ALA A 107 12.11 1.85 4.52
C ALA A 107 11.60 0.43 4.23
N ILE A 108 10.61 -0.01 5.01
CA ILE A 108 9.90 -1.28 4.79
C ILE A 108 8.48 -1.00 4.30
N SER A 109 8.04 -1.72 3.27
CA SER A 109 6.64 -1.83 2.86
C SER A 109 6.09 -3.16 3.41
N CYS A 110 5.11 -3.09 4.31
CA CYS A 110 4.55 -4.26 4.98
C CYS A 110 3.14 -4.54 4.47
N LEU A 111 2.93 -5.69 3.82
CA LEU A 111 1.60 -6.15 3.42
C LEU A 111 0.78 -6.49 4.66
N THR A 112 -0.40 -5.84 4.79
CA THR A 112 -1.33 -6.09 5.90
C THR A 112 -2.67 -6.68 5.46
N ASP A 113 -2.93 -6.75 4.15
CA ASP A 113 -4.10 -7.46 3.63
C ASP A 113 -3.99 -8.98 3.88
N GLU A 114 -4.93 -9.51 4.68
CA GLU A 114 -4.93 -10.91 5.09
C GLU A 114 -5.35 -11.83 3.94
N HIS A 115 -6.46 -11.50 3.28
CA HIS A 115 -7.10 -12.40 2.34
C HIS A 115 -6.26 -12.68 1.09
N TYR A 116 -5.81 -11.63 0.43
CA TYR A 116 -5.10 -11.75 -0.85
C TYR A 116 -3.59 -11.93 -0.67
N PHE A 117 -3.01 -11.33 0.38
CA PHE A 117 -1.56 -11.28 0.56
C PHE A 117 -1.04 -12.02 1.80
N GLY A 118 -1.94 -12.59 2.62
CA GLY A 118 -1.55 -13.28 3.86
C GLY A 118 -0.83 -12.38 4.85
N GLY A 119 -1.15 -11.08 4.78
CA GLY A 119 -0.65 -10.07 5.68
C GLY A 119 -1.34 -10.09 7.04
N ASP A 120 -0.84 -9.28 7.94
CA ASP A 120 -1.44 -9.04 9.25
C ASP A 120 -1.00 -7.66 9.75
N LEU A 121 -1.94 -6.91 10.33
CA LEU A 121 -1.65 -5.56 10.83
C LEU A 121 -0.60 -5.57 11.95
N SER A 122 -0.54 -6.65 12.75
CA SER A 122 0.45 -6.84 13.82
C SER A 122 1.90 -6.93 13.31
N TYR A 123 2.11 -7.25 12.02
CA TYR A 123 3.44 -7.31 11.44
C TYR A 123 4.14 -5.95 11.48
N ILE A 124 3.40 -4.83 11.37
CA ILE A 124 3.96 -3.49 11.48
C ILE A 124 4.67 -3.31 12.82
N HIS A 125 4.01 -3.64 13.93
CA HIS A 125 4.59 -3.54 15.26
C HIS A 125 5.83 -4.43 15.42
N ARG A 126 5.74 -5.70 15.01
CA ARG A 126 6.87 -6.64 15.05
C ARG A 126 8.09 -6.14 14.27
N ILE A 127 7.87 -5.55 13.10
CA ILE A 127 8.93 -4.96 12.29
C ILE A 127 9.54 -3.73 12.98
N LYS A 128 8.68 -2.84 13.51
CA LYS A 128 9.14 -1.61 14.16
C LYS A 128 9.95 -1.85 15.44
N ASP A 129 9.67 -2.93 16.14
CA ASP A 129 10.45 -3.35 17.31
C ASP A 129 11.84 -3.88 16.92
N ARG A 130 11.97 -4.42 15.69
CA ARG A 130 13.22 -5.04 15.23
C ARG A 130 14.16 -4.07 14.50
N VAL A 131 13.62 -3.11 13.73
CA VAL A 131 14.42 -2.22 12.88
C VAL A 131 14.09 -0.75 13.13
N PRO A 132 15.09 0.16 13.02
CA PRO A 132 14.88 1.60 13.27
C PRO A 132 14.30 2.35 12.06
N ILE A 133 14.21 1.73 10.88
CA ILE A 133 13.73 2.36 9.65
C ILE A 133 12.20 2.44 9.62
N PRO A 134 11.61 3.41 8.88
CA PRO A 134 10.16 3.59 8.85
C PRO A 134 9.43 2.49 8.08
N VAL A 135 8.14 2.30 8.43
CA VAL A 135 7.28 1.24 7.90
C VAL A 135 6.03 1.82 7.25
N LEU A 136 5.81 1.45 5.99
CA LEU A 136 4.60 1.71 5.23
C LEU A 136 3.60 0.57 5.44
N ARG A 137 2.35 0.88 5.79
CA ARG A 137 1.22 -0.04 5.67
C ARG A 137 0.83 -0.18 4.20
N LYS A 138 1.11 -1.34 3.61
CA LYS A 138 0.71 -1.68 2.24
C LYS A 138 -0.61 -2.45 2.30
N ASP A 139 -1.70 -1.78 2.01
CA ASP A 139 -3.08 -2.29 2.09
C ASP A 139 -3.97 -1.52 1.10
N PHE A 140 -5.19 -1.99 0.88
CA PHE A 140 -6.24 -1.25 0.17
C PHE A 140 -6.97 -0.36 1.17
N ILE A 141 -6.51 0.87 1.33
CA ILE A 141 -7.13 1.85 2.24
C ILE A 141 -8.26 2.54 1.50
N VAL A 142 -9.47 2.40 2.03
CA VAL A 142 -10.72 2.90 1.44
C VAL A 142 -11.59 3.68 2.44
N ASP A 143 -11.15 3.78 3.69
CA ASP A 143 -11.90 4.39 4.79
C ASP A 143 -10.94 5.03 5.81
N GLU A 144 -11.36 6.14 6.42
CA GLU A 144 -10.60 6.85 7.47
C GLU A 144 -10.26 5.98 8.67
N TYR A 145 -11.13 5.01 9.00
CA TYR A 145 -10.89 4.06 10.09
C TYR A 145 -9.57 3.31 9.92
N GLN A 146 -9.23 2.92 8.68
CA GLN A 146 -7.98 2.23 8.39
C GLN A 146 -6.75 3.13 8.59
N VAL A 147 -6.90 4.46 8.41
CA VAL A 147 -5.81 5.42 8.66
C VAL A 147 -5.54 5.51 10.17
N TRP A 148 -6.59 5.61 10.99
CA TRP A 148 -6.47 5.54 12.44
C TRP A 148 -5.88 4.22 12.92
N GLU A 149 -6.34 3.12 12.35
CA GLU A 149 -5.87 1.77 12.64
C GLU A 149 -4.38 1.59 12.27
N ALA A 150 -3.95 2.11 11.11
CA ALA A 150 -2.55 2.12 10.69
C ALA A 150 -1.66 2.85 11.70
N ARG A 151 -2.11 4.04 12.14
CA ARG A 151 -1.37 4.83 13.12
C ARG A 151 -1.28 4.11 14.48
N ALA A 152 -2.38 3.48 14.92
CA ALA A 152 -2.41 2.70 16.16
C ALA A 152 -1.55 1.42 16.10
N ALA A 153 -1.37 0.84 14.92
CA ALA A 153 -0.44 -0.26 14.68
C ALA A 153 1.04 0.18 14.61
N GLY A 154 1.29 1.50 14.61
CA GLY A 154 2.64 2.07 14.56
C GLY A 154 3.17 2.35 13.16
N ALA A 155 2.33 2.34 12.11
CA ALA A 155 2.74 2.70 10.77
C ALA A 155 3.28 4.14 10.72
N ASP A 156 4.27 4.36 9.86
CA ASP A 156 4.89 5.65 9.60
C ASP A 156 4.39 6.26 8.29
N ALA A 157 3.84 5.41 7.43
CA ALA A 157 3.22 5.80 6.17
C ALA A 157 2.08 4.86 5.81
N ILE A 158 1.21 5.34 4.92
CA ILE A 158 0.11 4.56 4.32
C ILE A 158 0.14 4.64 2.81
N LEU A 159 -0.41 3.61 2.15
CA LEU A 159 -0.64 3.58 0.72
C LEU A 159 -2.06 4.05 0.40
N LEU A 160 -2.20 4.95 -0.57
CA LEU A 160 -3.47 5.31 -1.19
C LEU A 160 -3.39 4.95 -2.68
N ILE A 161 -4.30 4.10 -3.15
CA ILE A 161 -4.33 3.66 -4.56
C ILE A 161 -5.37 4.50 -5.29
N ALA A 162 -4.92 5.27 -6.30
CA ALA A 162 -5.77 6.20 -7.04
C ALA A 162 -6.98 5.51 -7.67
N GLU A 163 -6.82 4.29 -8.16
CA GLU A 163 -7.88 3.48 -8.78
C GLU A 163 -8.96 3.03 -7.79
N CYS A 164 -8.65 2.99 -6.50
CA CYS A 164 -9.58 2.56 -5.44
C CYS A 164 -10.40 3.70 -4.83
N LEU A 165 -10.02 4.95 -5.10
CA LEU A 165 -10.52 6.12 -4.37
C LEU A 165 -11.04 7.20 -5.34
N SER A 166 -12.06 7.94 -4.92
CA SER A 166 -12.37 9.22 -5.57
C SER A 166 -11.31 10.26 -5.22
N GLU A 167 -11.22 11.32 -6.01
CA GLU A 167 -10.29 12.43 -5.78
C GLU A 167 -10.48 13.05 -4.38
N GLY A 168 -11.73 13.32 -4.00
CA GLY A 168 -12.05 13.84 -2.67
C GLY A 168 -11.61 12.89 -1.55
N ALA A 169 -11.80 11.57 -1.72
CA ALA A 169 -11.34 10.59 -0.74
C ALA A 169 -9.81 10.54 -0.62
N VAL A 170 -9.07 10.70 -1.72
CA VAL A 170 -7.61 10.81 -1.66
C VAL A 170 -7.20 12.00 -0.81
N ILE A 171 -7.81 13.18 -1.03
CA ILE A 171 -7.52 14.42 -0.29
C ILE A 171 -7.83 14.24 1.19
N ASP A 172 -9.02 13.75 1.53
CA ASP A 172 -9.46 13.59 2.93
C ASP A 172 -8.54 12.63 3.70
N LEU A 173 -8.16 11.51 3.08
CA LEU A 173 -7.26 10.53 3.69
C LEU A 173 -5.82 11.06 3.82
N GLN A 174 -5.34 11.90 2.87
CA GLN A 174 -4.05 12.57 2.98
C GLN A 174 -4.04 13.59 4.13
N ILE A 175 -5.09 14.39 4.28
CA ILE A 175 -5.24 15.34 5.38
C ILE A 175 -5.16 14.59 6.71
N LEU A 176 -5.98 13.55 6.88
CA LEU A 176 -6.02 12.76 8.11
C LEU A 176 -4.65 12.11 8.41
N ALA A 177 -4.00 11.53 7.40
CA ALA A 177 -2.67 10.93 7.58
C ALA A 177 -1.64 11.96 8.04
N THR A 178 -1.67 13.17 7.44
CA THR A 178 -0.78 14.28 7.82
C THR A 178 -1.03 14.77 9.25
N GLU A 179 -2.29 14.90 9.66
CA GLU A 179 -2.67 15.24 11.05
C GLU A 179 -2.14 14.21 12.05
N LEU A 180 -2.09 12.95 11.65
CA LEU A 180 -1.53 11.84 12.44
C LEU A 180 0.00 11.71 12.32
N GLY A 181 0.65 12.58 11.54
CA GLY A 181 2.09 12.64 11.31
C GLY A 181 2.64 11.55 10.39
N MET A 182 1.78 10.86 9.66
CA MET A 182 2.17 9.82 8.69
C MET A 182 2.38 10.40 7.29
N THR A 183 3.28 9.77 6.53
CA THR A 183 3.46 10.03 5.10
C THR A 183 2.41 9.26 4.29
N THR A 184 1.90 9.84 3.21
CA THR A 184 1.09 9.13 2.21
C THR A 184 1.92 8.81 0.98
N LEU A 185 1.83 7.58 0.50
CA LEU A 185 2.28 7.17 -0.82
C LEU A 185 1.03 7.00 -1.69
N VAL A 186 0.83 7.92 -2.65
CA VAL A 186 -0.29 7.85 -3.60
C VAL A 186 0.20 7.11 -4.83
N GLU A 187 -0.33 5.91 -5.06
CA GLU A 187 0.06 5.04 -6.18
C GLU A 187 -0.94 5.18 -7.33
N ALA A 188 -0.44 5.38 -8.54
CA ALA A 188 -1.21 5.40 -9.78
C ALA A 188 -0.66 4.34 -10.76
N HIS A 189 -1.59 3.66 -11.48
CA HIS A 189 -1.28 2.60 -12.44
C HIS A 189 -1.57 3.01 -13.88
N SER A 190 -2.29 4.10 -14.08
CA SER A 190 -2.65 4.60 -15.40
C SER A 190 -2.39 6.10 -15.52
N VAL A 191 -2.18 6.56 -16.76
CA VAL A 191 -2.00 7.98 -17.07
C VAL A 191 -3.21 8.80 -16.61
N GLU A 192 -4.42 8.27 -16.79
CA GLU A 192 -5.66 8.93 -16.38
C GLU A 192 -5.68 9.16 -14.86
N ASN A 193 -5.39 8.12 -14.08
CA ASN A 193 -5.36 8.21 -12.63
C ASN A 193 -4.19 9.05 -12.12
N LEU A 194 -3.05 9.03 -12.83
CA LEU A 194 -1.93 9.92 -12.54
C LEU A 194 -2.36 11.39 -12.66
N TYR A 195 -2.99 11.80 -13.78
CA TYR A 195 -3.47 13.16 -13.97
C TYR A 195 -4.49 13.59 -12.90
N ARG A 196 -5.31 12.66 -12.44
CA ARG A 196 -6.31 12.92 -11.40
C ARG A 196 -5.68 13.22 -10.05
N VAL A 197 -4.52 12.64 -9.72
CA VAL A 197 -3.93 12.75 -8.38
C VAL A 197 -2.65 13.56 -8.32
N VAL A 198 -1.95 13.80 -9.44
CA VAL A 198 -0.64 14.46 -9.43
C VAL A 198 -0.66 15.85 -8.79
N ASN A 199 -1.74 16.61 -8.97
CA ASN A 199 -1.90 17.94 -8.40
C ASN A 199 -2.14 17.93 -6.87
N HIS A 200 -2.47 16.78 -6.31
CA HIS A 200 -2.73 16.60 -4.87
C HIS A 200 -1.53 15.98 -4.15
N VAL A 201 -0.52 15.51 -4.88
CA VAL A 201 0.72 15.05 -4.28
C VAL A 201 1.47 16.27 -3.73
N GLY A 202 1.83 16.17 -2.44
CA GLY A 202 2.38 17.33 -1.72
C GLY A 202 1.33 18.14 -0.94
N PHE A 203 0.04 17.97 -1.21
CA PHE A 203 -1.04 18.58 -0.43
C PHE A 203 -1.44 17.66 0.75
N PRO A 204 -1.76 18.17 1.94
CA PRO A 204 -1.65 19.57 2.37
C PRO A 204 -0.20 20.00 2.69
N HIS A 205 0.73 19.06 2.76
CA HIS A 205 2.12 19.28 3.13
C HIS A 205 3.07 18.52 2.21
N ALA A 206 3.89 19.23 1.45
CA ALA A 206 4.86 18.67 0.51
C ALA A 206 5.84 17.65 1.15
N GLY A 207 6.12 17.78 2.44
CA GLY A 207 6.98 16.84 3.20
C GLY A 207 6.29 15.57 3.68
N TYR A 208 5.00 15.35 3.33
CA TYR A 208 4.21 14.20 3.81
C TYR A 208 3.52 13.42 2.70
N SER A 209 3.78 13.73 1.43
CA SER A 209 3.16 13.04 0.30
C SER A 209 4.20 12.65 -0.74
N LEU A 210 4.07 11.42 -1.24
CA LEU A 210 4.89 10.84 -2.30
C LEU A 210 3.98 10.30 -3.40
N LEU A 211 4.46 10.30 -4.63
CA LEU A 211 3.80 9.71 -5.77
C LEU A 211 4.47 8.37 -6.11
N GLY A 212 3.69 7.30 -6.18
CA GLY A 212 4.12 5.99 -6.63
C GLY A 212 3.66 5.73 -8.06
N ILE A 213 4.58 5.28 -8.92
CA ILE A 213 4.23 4.79 -10.25
C ILE A 213 4.43 3.27 -10.25
N ASN A 214 3.33 2.54 -10.46
CA ASN A 214 3.41 1.09 -10.54
C ASN A 214 3.70 0.66 -11.98
N THR A 215 4.78 -0.11 -12.16
CA THR A 215 5.19 -0.66 -13.47
C THR A 215 4.27 -1.77 -13.98
N ARG A 216 3.41 -2.31 -13.11
CA ARG A 216 2.48 -3.37 -13.50
C ARG A 216 1.16 -2.75 -13.93
N ASP A 217 0.80 -2.99 -15.18
CA ASP A 217 -0.54 -2.72 -15.66
C ASP A 217 -1.53 -3.70 -14.99
N LEU A 218 -2.44 -3.16 -14.18
CA LEU A 218 -3.43 -3.97 -13.46
C LEU A 218 -4.50 -4.56 -14.39
N SER A 219 -4.67 -4.01 -15.61
CA SER A 219 -5.63 -4.53 -16.58
C SER A 219 -5.12 -5.78 -17.31
N THR A 220 -3.82 -5.89 -17.52
CA THR A 220 -3.16 -6.98 -18.21
C THR A 220 -2.32 -7.89 -17.34
N MET A 221 -2.03 -7.46 -16.09
CA MET A 221 -1.07 -8.07 -15.14
C MET A 221 0.35 -8.14 -15.68
N THR A 222 0.66 -7.47 -16.77
CA THR A 222 1.99 -7.41 -17.38
C THR A 222 2.78 -6.25 -16.80
N THR A 223 4.10 -6.41 -16.75
CA THR A 223 5.02 -5.31 -16.42
C THR A 223 5.47 -4.67 -17.72
N ASP A 224 5.20 -3.37 -17.89
CA ASP A 224 5.61 -2.58 -19.05
C ASP A 224 6.46 -1.38 -18.60
N LEU A 225 7.75 -1.47 -18.80
CA LEU A 225 8.68 -0.37 -18.50
C LEU A 225 8.44 0.85 -19.38
N SER A 226 8.00 0.66 -20.62
CA SER A 226 7.69 1.79 -21.53
C SER A 226 6.52 2.60 -21.01
N HIS A 227 5.53 1.94 -20.40
CA HIS A 227 4.42 2.61 -19.72
C HIS A 227 4.93 3.47 -18.55
N THR A 228 5.81 2.91 -17.73
CA THR A 228 6.41 3.63 -16.59
C THR A 228 7.17 4.87 -17.06
N PHE A 229 8.00 4.78 -18.11
CA PHE A 229 8.71 5.94 -18.63
C PHE A 229 7.77 7.03 -19.13
N ARG A 230 6.69 6.67 -19.82
CA ARG A 230 5.66 7.65 -20.23
C ARG A 230 5.02 8.35 -19.03
N MET A 231 4.74 7.63 -17.95
CA MET A 231 4.19 8.24 -16.74
C MET A 231 5.20 9.15 -16.04
N LEU A 232 6.48 8.78 -16.03
CA LEU A 232 7.55 9.62 -15.45
C LEU A 232 7.70 10.97 -16.17
N GLU A 233 7.52 11.01 -17.48
CA GLU A 233 7.58 12.26 -18.29
C GLU A 233 6.45 13.25 -17.95
N LEU A 234 5.37 12.78 -17.31
CA LEU A 234 4.23 13.60 -16.93
C LEU A 234 4.37 14.22 -15.53
N VAL A 235 5.40 13.85 -14.79
CA VAL A 235 5.63 14.34 -13.42
C VAL A 235 6.64 15.46 -13.43
N GLU A 236 6.20 16.68 -13.08
CA GLU A 236 7.05 17.87 -13.07
C GLU A 236 8.14 17.83 -12.00
N ASP A 237 7.83 17.31 -10.82
CA ASP A 237 8.79 17.18 -9.72
C ASP A 237 9.18 15.71 -9.45
N PRO A 238 10.27 15.21 -10.05
CA PRO A 238 10.70 13.83 -9.82
C PRO A 238 11.14 13.55 -8.37
N ARG A 239 11.21 14.58 -7.54
CA ARG A 239 11.64 14.42 -6.12
C ARG A 239 10.60 13.73 -5.26
N VAL A 240 9.39 13.68 -5.65
CA VAL A 240 8.29 13.03 -4.91
C VAL A 240 7.99 11.63 -5.43
N LEU A 241 8.74 11.15 -6.43
CA LEU A 241 8.53 9.85 -7.06
C LEU A 241 9.15 8.69 -6.29
N VAL A 242 8.37 7.60 -6.24
CA VAL A 242 8.74 6.29 -5.72
C VAL A 242 8.46 5.20 -6.77
#